data_9a1ddae4d3688db1a0ee439065640cc8
#
_entry.id   9a1ddae4d3688db1a0ee439065640cc8
#
_cell.length_a   1.000
_cell.length_b   1.000
_cell.length_c   1.000
_cell.angle_alpha   90.00
_cell.angle_beta   90.00
_cell.angle_gamma   90.00
#
_symmetry.space_group_name_H-M   'P 1'
#
loop_
_entity.id
_entity.type
_entity.pdbx_description
1 polymer ?
#
loop_
_entity_poly.entity_id
_entity_poly.type
_entity_poly.pdbx_seq_one_letter_code
_entity_poly.pdbx_strand_id
1 'polypeptide(L)'
;MRKIILIFVTIVLPCLLCARNDDKSTDMLLREIDGIIRNRQTYGAEKEARISDLKKLLSEATSDEQRYGFCGRLFDEYRAYNLDSSYVYAQRKQELASHLNKQDYLDDAAMNMAEVMGTTGMYKEALEQLGQIDKKTLSDYLYPYYYPVSYTHLTLPTTSR
;
A
#
# COMPACT_ATOMS: atom_id res chain seq x y z
N MET A 1 49.76 -32.66 12.51
CA MET A 1 48.57 -33.10 11.80
C MET A 1 47.30 -33.10 12.68
N ARG A 2 47.29 -33.75 13.86
CA ARG A 2 46.10 -33.80 14.76
C ARG A 2 45.55 -32.42 15.18
N LYS A 3 46.39 -31.42 15.44
CA LYS A 3 45.97 -30.05 15.84
C LYS A 3 45.32 -29.25 14.70
N ILE A 4 45.73 -29.48 13.45
CA ILE A 4 45.18 -28.80 12.26
C ILE A 4 43.80 -29.36 11.94
N ILE A 5 43.59 -30.69 12.11
CA ILE A 5 42.30 -31.33 11.90
C ILE A 5 41.27 -30.86 12.94
N LEU A 6 41.68 -30.67 14.21
CA LEU A 6 40.82 -30.17 15.28
C LEU A 6 40.34 -28.70 15.00
N ILE A 7 41.24 -27.85 14.50
CA ILE A 7 40.90 -26.47 14.13
C ILE A 7 39.94 -26.45 12.94
N PHE A 8 40.14 -27.31 11.96
CA PHE A 8 39.26 -27.40 10.79
C PHE A 8 37.83 -27.88 11.16
N VAL A 9 37.73 -28.82 12.08
CA VAL A 9 36.44 -29.34 12.58
C VAL A 9 35.70 -28.28 13.40
N THR A 10 36.38 -27.47 14.20
CA THR A 10 35.76 -26.43 15.03
C THR A 10 35.28 -25.23 14.22
N ILE A 11 35.87 -24.95 13.04
CA ILE A 11 35.46 -23.85 12.18
C ILE A 11 34.37 -24.27 11.18
N VAL A 12 34.45 -25.47 10.61
CA VAL A 12 33.55 -25.94 9.56
C VAL A 12 32.21 -26.44 10.14
N LEU A 13 32.20 -27.03 11.32
CA LEU A 13 31.00 -27.58 11.95
C LEU A 13 29.95 -26.53 12.28
N PRO A 14 30.25 -25.32 12.82
CA PRO A 14 29.27 -24.26 13.04
C PRO A 14 28.71 -23.70 11.74
N CYS A 15 29.51 -23.62 10.67
CA CYS A 15 29.07 -23.12 9.36
C CYS A 15 28.02 -24.05 8.72
N LEU A 16 28.19 -25.36 8.84
CA LEU A 16 27.23 -26.38 8.35
C LEU A 16 25.93 -26.39 9.14
N LEU A 17 25.97 -26.05 10.44
CA LEU A 17 24.77 -25.96 11.28
C LEU A 17 23.97 -24.65 11.01
N CYS A 18 24.65 -23.56 10.68
CA CYS A 18 24.01 -22.29 10.33
C CYS A 18 23.27 -22.38 8.99
N ALA A 19 23.85 -23.05 7.98
CA ALA A 19 23.22 -23.26 6.67
C ALA A 19 21.95 -24.14 6.75
N ARG A 20 21.85 -25.03 7.74
CA ARG A 20 20.71 -25.95 7.88
C ARG A 20 19.46 -25.31 8.52
N ASN A 21 19.60 -24.18 9.22
CA ASN A 21 18.47 -23.49 9.83
C ASN A 21 17.74 -22.55 8.84
N ASP A 22 18.43 -22.02 7.84
CA ASP A 22 17.82 -21.17 6.80
C ASP A 22 16.88 -21.96 5.87
N ASP A 23 17.22 -23.22 5.57
CA ASP A 23 16.42 -24.08 4.67
C ASP A 23 15.01 -24.35 5.22
N LYS A 24 14.88 -24.62 6.52
CA LYS A 24 13.57 -24.90 7.14
C LYS A 24 12.65 -23.69 7.17
N SER A 25 13.21 -22.50 7.39
CA SER A 25 12.46 -21.24 7.37
C SER A 25 11.97 -20.92 5.96
N THR A 26 12.84 -21.11 4.97
CA THR A 26 12.53 -20.90 3.55
C THR A 26 11.46 -21.89 3.07
N ASP A 27 11.56 -23.18 3.41
CA ASP A 27 10.55 -24.19 3.07
C ASP A 27 9.18 -23.92 3.70
N MET A 28 9.14 -23.40 4.92
CA MET A 28 7.89 -23.01 5.56
C MET A 28 7.24 -21.83 4.82
N LEU A 29 8.01 -20.80 4.50
CA LEU A 29 7.53 -19.64 3.76
C LEU A 29 7.04 -20.01 2.34
N LEU A 30 7.76 -20.90 1.65
CA LEU A 30 7.33 -21.39 0.33
C LEU A 30 6.01 -22.16 0.40
N ARG A 31 5.81 -23.01 1.41
CA ARG A 31 4.53 -23.71 1.61
C ARG A 31 3.38 -22.76 1.94
N GLU A 32 3.65 -21.69 2.69
CA GLU A 32 2.66 -20.66 2.98
C GLU A 32 2.27 -19.91 1.69
N ILE A 33 3.25 -19.52 0.88
CA ILE A 33 3.04 -18.90 -0.44
C ILE A 33 2.21 -19.83 -1.34
N ASP A 34 2.57 -21.12 -1.42
CA ASP A 34 1.80 -22.11 -2.19
C ASP A 34 0.36 -22.24 -1.69
N GLY A 35 0.14 -22.13 -0.39
CA GLY A 35 -1.19 -22.09 0.22
C GLY A 35 -2.00 -20.87 -0.24
N ILE A 36 -1.38 -19.70 -0.24
CA ILE A 36 -2.00 -18.43 -0.70
C ILE A 36 -2.32 -18.53 -2.20
N ILE A 37 -1.39 -19.03 -3.02
CA ILE A 37 -1.60 -19.20 -4.46
C ILE A 37 -2.77 -20.15 -4.75
N ARG A 38 -2.88 -21.26 -4.04
CA ARG A 38 -4.02 -22.21 -4.19
C ARG A 38 -5.36 -21.56 -3.83
N ASN A 39 -5.37 -20.70 -2.82
CA ASN A 39 -6.58 -20.04 -2.33
C ASN A 39 -6.87 -18.68 -3.00
N ARG A 40 -6.09 -18.29 -4.02
CA ARG A 40 -6.22 -16.97 -4.68
C ARG A 40 -7.63 -16.69 -5.21
N GLN A 41 -8.34 -17.72 -5.68
CA GLN A 41 -9.70 -17.57 -6.20
C GLN A 41 -10.69 -17.23 -5.07
N THR A 42 -10.54 -17.86 -3.91
CA THR A 42 -11.35 -17.55 -2.73
C THR A 42 -11.09 -16.12 -2.25
N TYR A 43 -9.84 -15.72 -2.11
CA TYR A 43 -9.49 -14.34 -1.73
C TYR A 43 -9.99 -13.31 -2.74
N GLY A 44 -9.91 -13.64 -4.05
CA GLY A 44 -10.45 -12.81 -5.11
C GLY A 44 -11.96 -12.66 -5.01
N ALA A 45 -12.69 -13.75 -4.81
CA ALA A 45 -14.15 -13.74 -4.65
C ALA A 45 -14.59 -12.94 -3.41
N GLU A 46 -13.91 -13.11 -2.28
CA GLU A 46 -14.17 -12.34 -1.07
C GLU A 46 -13.92 -10.83 -1.28
N LYS A 47 -12.86 -10.48 -2.01
CA LYS A 47 -12.55 -9.09 -2.36
C LYS A 47 -13.64 -8.48 -3.24
N GLU A 48 -14.04 -9.18 -4.29
CA GLU A 48 -15.10 -8.72 -5.19
C GLU A 48 -16.45 -8.58 -4.45
N ALA A 49 -16.74 -9.47 -3.50
CA ALA A 49 -17.92 -9.35 -2.66
C ALA A 49 -17.89 -8.06 -1.82
N ARG A 50 -16.76 -7.77 -1.13
CA ARG A 50 -16.60 -6.51 -0.38
C ARG A 50 -16.74 -5.28 -1.26
N ILE A 51 -16.15 -5.29 -2.46
CA ILE A 51 -16.27 -4.21 -3.43
C ILE A 51 -17.73 -4.03 -3.85
N SER A 52 -18.44 -5.11 -4.12
CA SER A 52 -19.86 -5.08 -4.49
C SER A 52 -20.72 -4.47 -3.38
N ASP A 53 -20.51 -4.89 -2.13
CA ASP A 53 -21.22 -4.35 -0.97
C ASP A 53 -20.95 -2.85 -0.77
N LEU A 54 -19.69 -2.43 -0.93
CA LEU A 54 -19.32 -1.01 -0.84
C LEU A 54 -19.97 -0.17 -1.94
N LYS A 55 -20.05 -0.67 -3.18
CA LYS A 55 -20.74 0.00 -4.29
C LYS A 55 -22.22 0.15 -4.01
N LYS A 56 -22.87 -0.88 -3.43
CA LYS A 56 -24.25 -0.81 -3.02
C LYS A 56 -24.45 0.26 -1.95
N LEU A 57 -23.64 0.26 -0.88
CA LEU A 57 -23.68 1.28 0.16
C LEU A 57 -23.46 2.69 -0.39
N LEU A 58 -22.53 2.85 -1.35
CA LEU A 58 -22.30 4.13 -2.02
C LEU A 58 -23.55 4.59 -2.79
N SER A 59 -24.26 3.69 -3.46
CA SER A 59 -25.50 4.02 -4.18
C SER A 59 -26.67 4.40 -3.27
N GLU A 60 -26.67 3.88 -2.05
CA GLU A 60 -27.69 4.15 -1.03
C GLU A 60 -27.35 5.35 -0.12
N ALA A 61 -26.14 5.90 -0.26
CA ALA A 61 -25.65 7.00 0.57
C ALA A 61 -26.48 8.28 0.38
N THR A 62 -26.90 8.87 1.49
CA THR A 62 -27.80 10.04 1.52
C THR A 62 -27.06 11.37 1.72
N SER A 63 -25.78 11.34 2.22
CA SER A 63 -24.97 12.53 2.42
C SER A 63 -23.63 12.44 1.68
N ASP A 64 -23.01 13.61 1.43
CA ASP A 64 -21.70 13.66 0.79
C ASP A 64 -20.59 13.14 1.71
N GLU A 65 -20.73 13.25 3.05
CA GLU A 65 -19.82 12.62 4.00
C GLU A 65 -19.84 11.09 3.88
N GLN A 66 -21.03 10.50 3.77
CA GLN A 66 -21.14 9.04 3.57
C GLN A 66 -20.53 8.62 2.23
N ARG A 67 -20.82 9.35 1.16
CA ARG A 67 -20.24 9.10 -0.17
C ARG A 67 -18.73 9.21 -0.14
N TYR A 68 -18.20 10.24 0.52
CA TYR A 68 -16.76 10.43 0.72
C TYR A 68 -16.12 9.22 1.43
N GLY A 69 -16.71 8.76 2.52
CA GLY A 69 -16.24 7.59 3.27
C GLY A 69 -16.27 6.30 2.44
N PHE A 70 -17.35 6.06 1.67
CA PHE A 70 -17.42 4.87 0.80
C PHE A 70 -16.48 4.95 -0.39
N CYS A 71 -16.25 6.12 -0.97
CA CYS A 71 -15.24 6.31 -2.01
C CYS A 71 -13.83 6.02 -1.48
N GLY A 72 -13.50 6.44 -0.24
CA GLY A 72 -12.24 6.13 0.40
C GLY A 72 -12.04 4.61 0.59
N ARG A 73 -13.05 3.91 1.11
CA ARG A 73 -13.00 2.45 1.26
C ARG A 73 -12.87 1.71 -0.08
N LEU A 74 -13.54 2.17 -1.12
CA LEU A 74 -13.41 1.62 -2.47
C LEU A 74 -12.02 1.89 -3.05
N PHE A 75 -11.46 3.07 -2.83
CA PHE A 75 -10.07 3.37 -3.15
C PHE A 75 -9.10 2.38 -2.48
N ASP A 76 -9.25 2.12 -1.18
CA ASP A 76 -8.42 1.17 -0.44
C ASP A 76 -8.51 -0.27 -0.98
N GLU A 77 -9.71 -0.71 -1.36
CA GLU A 77 -9.87 -2.03 -1.98
C GLU A 77 -9.21 -2.11 -3.36
N TYR A 78 -9.20 -1.03 -4.14
CA TYR A 78 -8.70 -1.03 -5.51
C TYR A 78 -7.21 -0.69 -5.65
N ARG A 79 -6.60 0.09 -4.74
CA ARG A 79 -5.25 0.65 -4.91
C ARG A 79 -4.14 -0.38 -5.19
N ALA A 80 -4.27 -1.61 -4.66
CA ALA A 80 -3.34 -2.72 -4.91
C ALA A 80 -3.89 -3.78 -5.87
N TYR A 81 -5.08 -3.56 -6.46
CA TYR A 81 -5.80 -4.54 -7.23
C TYR A 81 -6.12 -4.08 -8.65
N ASN A 82 -6.61 -2.85 -8.79
CA ASN A 82 -6.97 -2.25 -10.08
C ASN A 82 -6.75 -0.74 -10.02
N LEU A 83 -5.65 -0.28 -10.63
CA LEU A 83 -5.24 1.12 -10.58
C LEU A 83 -6.23 2.07 -11.27
N ASP A 84 -6.86 1.66 -12.38
CA ASP A 84 -7.85 2.48 -13.07
C ASP A 84 -9.06 2.76 -12.18
N SER A 85 -9.57 1.72 -11.51
CA SER A 85 -10.66 1.87 -10.55
C SER A 85 -10.24 2.70 -9.34
N SER A 86 -9.02 2.53 -8.83
CA SER A 86 -8.53 3.33 -7.71
C SER A 86 -8.45 4.81 -8.07
N TYR A 87 -7.99 5.15 -9.28
CA TYR A 87 -7.98 6.51 -9.79
C TYR A 87 -9.39 7.13 -9.83
N VAL A 88 -10.37 6.40 -10.36
CA VAL A 88 -11.77 6.86 -10.42
C VAL A 88 -12.32 7.18 -9.02
N TYR A 89 -12.03 6.33 -8.01
CA TYR A 89 -12.52 6.58 -6.64
C TYR A 89 -11.73 7.68 -5.93
N ALA A 90 -10.44 7.82 -6.18
CA ALA A 90 -9.66 8.96 -5.69
C ALA A 90 -10.18 10.29 -6.25
N GLN A 91 -10.50 10.34 -7.55
CA GLN A 91 -11.09 11.51 -8.19
C GLN A 91 -12.46 11.87 -7.60
N ARG A 92 -13.36 10.89 -7.46
CA ARG A 92 -14.68 11.11 -6.82
C ARG A 92 -14.55 11.61 -5.39
N LYS A 93 -13.59 11.05 -4.65
CA LYS A 93 -13.29 11.49 -3.29
C LYS A 93 -12.83 12.95 -3.26
N GLN A 94 -11.99 13.37 -4.22
CA GLN A 94 -11.52 14.76 -4.35
C GLN A 94 -12.65 15.74 -4.68
N GLU A 95 -13.56 15.35 -5.57
CA GLU A 95 -14.77 16.12 -5.88
C GLU A 95 -15.65 16.33 -4.63
N LEU A 96 -15.91 15.25 -3.89
CA LEU A 96 -16.70 15.31 -2.65
C LEU A 96 -16.00 16.11 -1.56
N ALA A 97 -14.67 15.99 -1.40
CA ALA A 97 -13.90 16.81 -0.47
C ALA A 97 -14.03 18.30 -0.76
N SER A 98 -14.03 18.67 -2.05
CA SER A 98 -14.20 20.05 -2.49
C SER A 98 -15.60 20.58 -2.16
N HIS A 99 -16.66 19.78 -2.31
CA HIS A 99 -18.02 20.15 -1.92
C HIS A 99 -18.16 20.30 -0.40
N LEU A 100 -17.56 19.39 0.36
CA LEU A 100 -17.60 19.41 1.82
C LEU A 100 -16.77 20.55 2.43
N ASN A 101 -15.77 21.03 1.70
CA ASN A 101 -14.89 22.14 2.04
C ASN A 101 -14.30 22.05 3.46
N LYS A 102 -13.91 20.82 3.88
CA LYS A 102 -13.23 20.54 5.14
C LYS A 102 -11.76 20.24 4.85
N GLN A 103 -10.84 20.91 5.54
CA GLN A 103 -9.40 20.82 5.25
C GLN A 103 -8.89 19.38 5.36
N ASP A 104 -9.26 18.63 6.39
CA ASP A 104 -8.85 17.24 6.55
C ASP A 104 -9.31 16.35 5.36
N TYR A 105 -10.47 16.63 4.79
CA TYR A 105 -10.97 15.87 3.62
C TYR A 105 -10.22 16.25 2.35
N LEU A 106 -9.86 17.52 2.19
CA LEU A 106 -9.07 17.99 1.06
C LEU A 106 -7.67 17.39 1.10
N ASP A 107 -7.01 17.41 2.26
CA ASP A 107 -5.67 16.88 2.45
C ASP A 107 -5.63 15.35 2.24
N ASP A 108 -6.58 14.61 2.82
CA ASP A 108 -6.69 13.16 2.65
C ASP A 108 -6.98 12.77 1.19
N ALA A 109 -7.88 13.49 0.50
CA ALA A 109 -8.16 13.24 -0.91
C ALA A 109 -6.94 13.54 -1.81
N ALA A 110 -6.21 14.63 -1.52
CA ALA A 110 -4.98 14.97 -2.23
C ALA A 110 -3.89 13.89 -2.04
N MET A 111 -3.75 13.32 -0.85
CA MET A 111 -2.83 12.21 -0.59
C MET A 111 -3.20 10.95 -1.37
N ASN A 112 -4.48 10.57 -1.40
CA ASN A 112 -4.93 9.41 -2.18
C ASN A 112 -4.68 9.61 -3.67
N MET A 113 -4.94 10.81 -4.20
CA MET A 113 -4.66 11.12 -5.59
C MET A 113 -3.14 11.07 -5.89
N ALA A 114 -2.31 11.63 -5.01
CA ALA A 114 -0.86 11.57 -5.14
C ALA A 114 -0.32 10.13 -5.11
N GLU A 115 -0.87 9.25 -4.26
CA GLU A 115 -0.51 7.83 -4.20
C GLU A 115 -0.76 7.12 -5.55
N VAL A 116 -1.93 7.29 -6.14
CA VAL A 116 -2.27 6.68 -7.43
C VAL A 116 -1.40 7.24 -8.55
N MET A 117 -1.24 8.57 -8.61
CA MET A 117 -0.40 9.23 -9.62
C MET A 117 1.05 8.77 -9.51
N GLY A 118 1.59 8.68 -8.28
CA GLY A 118 2.94 8.16 -8.04
C GLY A 118 3.09 6.71 -8.48
N THR A 119 2.10 5.86 -8.20
CA THR A 119 2.10 4.44 -8.59
C THR A 119 2.03 4.27 -10.12
N THR A 120 1.36 5.18 -10.83
CA THR A 120 1.27 5.18 -12.30
C THR A 120 2.43 5.89 -13.00
N GLY A 121 3.39 6.43 -12.24
CA GLY A 121 4.57 7.13 -12.78
C GLY A 121 4.34 8.62 -13.08
N MET A 122 3.19 9.17 -12.74
CA MET A 122 2.85 10.60 -12.88
C MET A 122 3.43 11.40 -11.70
N TYR A 123 4.76 11.37 -11.56
CA TYR A 123 5.43 11.91 -10.37
C TYR A 123 5.28 13.42 -10.21
N LYS A 124 5.25 14.16 -11.33
CA LYS A 124 5.09 15.62 -11.30
C LYS A 124 3.71 16.00 -10.77
N GLU A 125 2.67 15.38 -11.30
CA GLU A 125 1.28 15.58 -10.89
C GLU A 125 1.07 15.15 -9.43
N ALA A 126 1.69 14.05 -9.01
CA ALA A 126 1.67 13.60 -7.62
C ALA A 126 2.30 14.63 -6.66
N LEU A 127 3.43 15.25 -7.06
CA LEU A 127 4.06 16.32 -6.29
C LEU A 127 3.18 17.58 -6.23
N GLU A 128 2.48 17.91 -7.31
CA GLU A 128 1.53 19.04 -7.35
C GLU A 128 0.36 18.79 -6.37
N GLN A 129 -0.16 17.57 -6.29
CA GLN A 129 -1.20 17.21 -5.29
C GLN A 129 -0.68 17.38 -3.86
N LEU A 130 0.50 16.84 -3.54
CA LEU A 130 1.09 16.96 -2.20
C LEU A 130 1.49 18.41 -1.86
N GLY A 131 1.82 19.22 -2.87
CA GLY A 131 2.15 20.64 -2.70
C GLY A 131 0.98 21.49 -2.22
N GLN A 132 -0.26 21.01 -2.35
CA GLN A 132 -1.46 21.70 -1.86
C GLN A 132 -1.65 21.54 -0.35
N ILE A 133 -0.96 20.58 0.28
CA ILE A 133 -1.11 20.24 1.70
C ILE A 133 -0.16 21.11 2.52
N ASP A 134 -0.71 21.92 3.44
CA ASP A 134 0.10 22.61 4.44
C ASP A 134 0.45 21.67 5.61
N LYS A 135 1.71 21.25 5.66
CA LYS A 135 2.23 20.35 6.69
C LYS A 135 2.06 20.86 8.13
N LYS A 136 1.91 22.17 8.30
CA LYS A 136 1.78 22.78 9.64
C LYS A 136 0.37 22.67 10.20
N THR A 137 -0.61 22.54 9.31
CA THR A 137 -2.03 22.41 9.67
C THR A 137 -2.56 21.01 9.50
N LEU A 138 -1.71 20.09 9.01
CA LEU A 138 -2.07 18.70 8.80
C LEU A 138 -2.45 18.04 10.14
N SER A 139 -3.61 17.40 10.19
CA SER A 139 -4.08 16.76 11.41
C SER A 139 -3.20 15.59 11.83
N ASP A 140 -3.10 15.33 13.15
CA ASP A 140 -2.33 14.21 13.71
C ASP A 140 -2.74 12.86 13.13
N TYR A 141 -4.00 12.74 12.69
CA TYR A 141 -4.53 11.54 12.05
C TYR A 141 -3.92 11.32 10.64
N LEU A 142 -3.73 12.37 9.86
CA LEU A 142 -3.23 12.29 8.48
C LEU A 142 -1.70 12.31 8.41
N TYR A 143 -1.04 12.84 9.43
CA TYR A 143 0.42 12.97 9.48
C TYR A 143 1.18 11.65 9.21
N PRO A 144 0.79 10.48 9.77
CA PRO A 144 1.45 9.21 9.51
C PRO A 144 1.33 8.73 8.05
N TYR A 145 0.32 9.19 7.32
CA TYR A 145 0.09 8.80 5.91
C TYR A 145 0.83 9.70 4.94
N TYR A 146 1.06 10.97 5.30
CA TYR A 146 1.73 11.93 4.44
C TYR A 146 3.17 11.50 4.09
N TYR A 147 3.95 11.07 5.06
CA TYR A 147 5.35 10.71 4.85
C TYR A 147 5.55 9.48 3.97
N PRO A 148 4.86 8.35 4.17
CA PRO A 148 4.95 7.22 3.25
C PRO A 148 4.63 7.61 1.81
N VAL A 149 3.55 8.34 1.56
CA VAL A 149 3.18 8.77 0.20
C VAL A 149 4.26 9.67 -0.41
N SER A 150 4.76 10.66 0.34
CA SER A 150 5.78 11.57 -0.16
C SER A 150 7.15 10.90 -0.35
N TYR A 151 7.51 9.89 0.47
CA TYR A 151 8.81 9.26 0.46
C TYR A 151 8.90 8.07 -0.49
N THR A 152 7.92 7.17 -0.48
CA THR A 152 7.98 5.91 -1.25
C THR A 152 7.76 6.10 -2.73
N HIS A 153 6.95 7.10 -3.12
CA HIS A 153 6.60 7.31 -4.51
C HIS A 153 7.38 8.44 -5.19
N LEU A 154 7.97 9.36 -4.43
CA LEU A 154 8.50 10.60 -4.99
C LEU A 154 9.99 10.84 -4.73
N THR A 155 10.62 10.11 -3.80
CA THR A 155 12.05 10.26 -3.47
C THR A 155 12.91 9.05 -3.85
N LEU A 156 12.36 8.03 -4.51
CA LEU A 156 13.22 7.01 -5.12
C LEU A 156 14.15 7.73 -6.10
N PRO A 157 15.49 7.59 -5.94
CA PRO A 157 16.40 8.23 -6.86
C PRO A 157 16.08 7.68 -8.24
N THR A 158 15.62 8.56 -9.12
CA THR A 158 15.70 8.32 -10.54
C THR A 158 17.19 8.22 -10.85
N THR A 159 17.75 7.03 -10.76
CA THR A 159 19.04 6.74 -11.38
C THR A 159 18.82 6.86 -12.88
N SER A 160 18.68 8.09 -13.35
CA SER A 160 18.86 8.40 -14.75
C SER A 160 20.35 8.24 -15.03
N ARG A 161 20.71 7.17 -15.67
CA ARG A 161 21.90 7.13 -16.49
C ARG A 161 21.53 7.51 -17.90
#